data_1c39c53dfaff378f6374428d0b4fa64b
#
_entry.id   1c39c53dfaff378f6374428d0b4fa64b
#
_cell.length_a   1.000
_cell.length_b   1.000
_cell.length_c   1.000
_cell.angle_alpha   90.00
_cell.angle_beta   90.00
_cell.angle_gamma   90.00
#
_symmetry.space_group_name_H-M   'P 1'
#
loop_
_entity.id
_entity.type
_entity.pdbx_description
1 polymer ?
#
loop_
_entity_poly.entity_id
_entity_poly.type
_entity_poly.pdbx_seq_one_letter_code
_entity_poly.pdbx_strand_id
1 'polypeptide(L)'
;MKKKFIVALTAFAIVFTTLFSFTACSKDKVNIKKGMKPEKVFEMLANAKITSFTTEAKGGEEIIRRTFTTEGYTVTKTGGDEAGFKAEIYDGKRKYYITKNAEADSIEIMDMMGVKNESIPTMYFVLNADLFGALSDYIYNERNGYENFFTVNFEKDKIIFAYKTQDYTFTIYGFNETTLEIPDKYKDYKTRKATKYLASFEDVEGGLAFTGVNEWIDEFVIPEKFDGKDVVAINLVEGFYKCKKITIPVSIKKIERFSNFFGSVDEMYYAGTMKQWNAIELTESEVYSDKTVHCTDGDVVITKN
;
A
#
# COMPACT_ATOMS: atom_id res chain seq x y z
N MET A 1 -0.60 -3.18 -38.93
CA MET A 1 -1.30 -2.65 -37.77
C MET A 1 -0.87 -3.29 -36.43
N LYS A 2 -0.65 -4.62 -36.37
CA LYS A 2 -0.25 -5.32 -35.10
C LYS A 2 1.06 -4.85 -34.47
N LYS A 3 2.08 -4.42 -35.24
CA LYS A 3 3.37 -3.94 -34.69
C LYS A 3 3.30 -2.60 -33.95
N LYS A 4 2.39 -1.70 -34.37
CA LYS A 4 2.22 -0.39 -33.69
C LYS A 4 1.49 -0.53 -32.35
N PHE A 5 0.69 -1.58 -32.18
CA PHE A 5 -0.05 -1.84 -30.96
C PHE A 5 0.84 -2.40 -29.83
N ILE A 6 1.79 -3.27 -30.19
CA ILE A 6 2.78 -3.81 -29.24
C ILE A 6 3.71 -2.69 -28.73
N VAL A 7 4.08 -1.73 -29.59
CA VAL A 7 4.87 -0.57 -29.20
C VAL A 7 4.09 0.38 -28.27
N ALA A 8 2.78 0.51 -28.46
CA ALA A 8 1.95 1.32 -27.56
C ALA A 8 1.75 0.67 -26.18
N LEU A 9 1.61 -0.67 -26.14
CA LEU A 9 1.48 -1.40 -24.87
C LEU A 9 2.82 -1.47 -24.10
N THR A 10 3.95 -1.66 -24.82
CA THR A 10 5.29 -1.61 -24.21
C THR A 10 5.69 -0.20 -23.81
N ALA A 11 5.31 0.84 -24.56
CA ALA A 11 5.48 2.23 -24.13
C ALA A 11 4.62 2.55 -22.89
N PHE A 12 3.44 1.94 -22.77
CA PHE A 12 2.56 2.07 -21.63
C PHE A 12 3.16 1.42 -20.35
N ALA A 13 3.74 0.23 -20.48
CA ALA A 13 4.45 -0.45 -19.39
C ALA A 13 5.73 0.31 -18.98
N ILE A 14 6.45 0.92 -19.93
CA ILE A 14 7.68 1.70 -19.67
C ILE A 14 7.33 3.07 -19.04
N VAL A 15 6.25 3.73 -19.45
CA VAL A 15 5.76 4.96 -18.79
C VAL A 15 5.34 4.69 -17.36
N PHE A 16 4.79 3.49 -17.06
CA PHE A 16 4.40 3.10 -15.71
C PHE A 16 5.60 2.89 -14.77
N THR A 17 6.75 2.45 -15.30
CA THR A 17 7.96 2.20 -14.50
C THR A 17 8.87 3.42 -14.34
N THR A 18 8.77 4.43 -15.22
CA THR A 18 9.61 5.64 -15.16
C THR A 18 8.98 6.83 -14.43
N LEU A 19 7.70 6.76 -14.03
CA LEU A 19 7.00 7.83 -13.31
C LEU A 19 7.34 7.92 -11.80
N PHE A 20 8.31 7.14 -11.32
CA PHE A 20 8.74 7.18 -9.92
C PHE A 20 9.92 8.11 -9.60
N SER A 21 10.23 9.06 -10.48
CA SER A 21 11.23 10.09 -10.14
C SER A 21 10.54 11.27 -9.44
N PHE A 22 10.65 11.28 -8.12
CA PHE A 22 10.20 12.39 -7.29
C PHE A 22 11.00 13.65 -7.56
N THR A 23 10.47 14.58 -8.33
CA THR A 23 10.86 16.00 -8.25
C THR A 23 9.64 16.80 -7.77
N ALA A 24 9.77 17.36 -6.57
CA ALA A 24 8.81 18.29 -6.02
C ALA A 24 8.70 19.50 -6.93
N CYS A 25 7.55 19.70 -7.60
CA CYS A 25 7.07 21.03 -8.00
C CYS A 25 5.69 20.95 -8.65
N SER A 26 4.84 21.86 -8.24
CA SER A 26 3.51 22.25 -8.72
C SER A 26 2.42 21.17 -8.62
N LYS A 27 1.35 21.51 -7.92
CA LYS A 27 0.07 20.79 -8.02
C LYS A 27 -0.42 20.98 -9.46
N ASP A 28 -0.17 20.01 -10.32
CA ASP A 28 -0.68 20.07 -11.68
C ASP A 28 -2.21 20.04 -11.63
N LYS A 29 -2.80 21.14 -12.05
CA LYS A 29 -4.25 21.29 -12.05
C LYS A 29 -4.82 20.44 -13.17
N VAL A 30 -5.57 19.41 -12.81
CA VAL A 30 -6.36 18.63 -13.77
C VAL A 30 -7.52 19.51 -14.22
N ASN A 31 -7.61 19.78 -15.52
CA ASN A 31 -8.61 20.69 -16.09
C ASN A 31 -9.45 19.96 -17.14
N ILE A 32 -10.40 19.16 -16.67
CA ILE A 32 -11.36 18.47 -17.51
C ILE A 32 -12.43 19.48 -17.94
N LYS A 33 -12.75 19.48 -19.24
CA LYS A 33 -13.77 20.35 -19.82
C LYS A 33 -14.88 19.50 -20.44
N LYS A 34 -16.07 20.07 -20.48
CA LYS A 34 -17.23 19.45 -21.16
C LYS A 34 -16.88 19.16 -22.64
N GLY A 35 -17.18 17.96 -23.07
CA GLY A 35 -17.01 17.54 -24.47
C GLY A 35 -15.57 17.20 -24.87
N MET A 36 -14.63 17.04 -23.93
CA MET A 36 -13.31 16.51 -24.24
C MET A 36 -13.42 15.06 -24.73
N LYS A 37 -12.47 14.66 -25.60
CA LYS A 37 -12.37 13.26 -26.03
C LYS A 37 -11.78 12.41 -24.92
N PRO A 38 -12.24 11.14 -24.74
CA PRO A 38 -11.75 10.24 -23.70
C PRO A 38 -10.23 10.06 -23.71
N GLU A 39 -9.63 9.89 -24.89
CA GLU A 39 -8.18 9.71 -25.04
C GLU A 39 -7.40 10.91 -24.52
N LYS A 40 -7.90 12.13 -24.77
CA LYS A 40 -7.24 13.36 -24.31
C LYS A 40 -7.33 13.53 -22.80
N VAL A 41 -8.45 13.13 -22.18
CA VAL A 41 -8.59 13.12 -20.72
C VAL A 41 -7.66 12.08 -20.11
N PHE A 42 -7.61 10.88 -20.70
CA PHE A 42 -6.70 9.80 -20.26
C PHE A 42 -5.23 10.24 -20.31
N GLU A 43 -4.80 10.83 -21.44
CA GLU A 43 -3.44 11.36 -21.61
C GLU A 43 -3.11 12.45 -20.57
N MET A 44 -4.05 13.36 -20.33
CA MET A 44 -3.89 14.42 -19.34
C MET A 44 -3.74 13.84 -17.92
N LEU A 45 -4.59 12.87 -17.54
CA LEU A 45 -4.52 12.23 -16.23
C LEU A 45 -3.24 11.38 -16.06
N ALA A 46 -2.80 10.69 -17.13
CA ALA A 46 -1.57 9.91 -17.12
C ALA A 46 -0.31 10.77 -16.93
N ASN A 47 -0.35 12.02 -17.38
CA ASN A 47 0.75 12.97 -17.23
C ASN A 47 0.64 13.86 -15.97
N ALA A 48 -0.52 13.90 -15.33
CA ALA A 48 -0.74 14.69 -14.13
C ALA A 48 -0.25 13.93 -12.88
N LYS A 49 0.37 14.64 -11.94
CA LYS A 49 0.67 14.11 -10.61
C LYS A 49 -0.60 14.20 -9.76
N ILE A 50 -1.38 13.11 -9.78
CA ILE A 50 -2.61 13.04 -8.99
C ILE A 50 -2.26 12.60 -7.56
N THR A 51 -2.58 13.43 -6.57
CA THR A 51 -2.35 13.18 -5.14
C THR A 51 -3.62 12.93 -4.37
N SER A 52 -4.78 13.30 -4.93
CA SER A 52 -6.08 13.02 -4.34
C SER A 52 -7.20 13.08 -5.38
N PHE A 53 -8.28 12.36 -5.14
CA PHE A 53 -9.55 12.44 -5.85
C PHE A 53 -10.68 11.78 -5.07
N THR A 54 -11.91 12.01 -5.53
CA THR A 54 -13.11 11.36 -4.99
C THR A 54 -13.80 10.56 -6.08
N THR A 55 -14.28 9.37 -5.73
CA THR A 55 -15.23 8.62 -6.55
C THR A 55 -16.57 8.56 -5.85
N GLU A 56 -17.67 8.66 -6.63
CA GLU A 56 -19.01 8.52 -6.14
C GLU A 56 -19.80 7.58 -7.05
N ALA A 57 -20.25 6.47 -6.47
CA ALA A 57 -21.11 5.52 -7.13
C ALA A 57 -22.54 5.74 -6.59
N LYS A 58 -23.50 5.93 -7.50
CA LYS A 58 -24.92 6.10 -7.15
C LYS A 58 -25.77 5.10 -7.92
N GLY A 59 -26.59 4.35 -7.20
CA GLY A 59 -27.56 3.40 -7.75
C GLY A 59 -28.81 3.34 -6.88
N GLY A 60 -29.97 3.71 -7.42
CA GLY A 60 -31.19 3.83 -6.64
C GLY A 60 -31.04 4.81 -5.47
N GLU A 61 -31.31 4.33 -4.24
CA GLU A 61 -31.18 5.12 -3.01
C GLU A 61 -29.79 5.06 -2.38
N GLU A 62 -28.89 4.19 -2.90
CA GLU A 62 -27.55 4.03 -2.35
C GLU A 62 -26.55 4.99 -2.99
N ILE A 63 -25.71 5.58 -2.16
CA ILE A 63 -24.54 6.36 -2.59
C ILE A 63 -23.32 5.84 -1.85
N ILE A 64 -22.30 5.44 -2.61
CA ILE A 64 -21.00 5.06 -2.08
C ILE A 64 -19.98 6.11 -2.53
N ARG A 65 -19.48 6.88 -1.58
CA ARG A 65 -18.40 7.85 -1.82
C ARG A 65 -17.09 7.31 -1.29
N ARG A 66 -16.06 7.31 -2.13
CA ARG A 66 -14.69 6.97 -1.74
C ARG A 66 -13.81 8.19 -1.99
N THR A 67 -13.10 8.58 -0.97
CA THR A 67 -12.15 9.71 -1.02
C THR A 67 -10.75 9.16 -0.84
N PHE A 68 -9.86 9.50 -1.74
CA PHE A 68 -8.48 9.03 -1.75
C PHE A 68 -7.51 10.19 -1.64
N THR A 69 -6.46 10.02 -0.85
CA THR A 69 -5.33 10.95 -0.72
C THR A 69 -4.03 10.16 -0.60
N THR A 70 -2.90 10.84 -0.59
CA THR A 70 -1.60 10.20 -0.31
C THR A 70 -1.48 9.66 1.12
N GLU A 71 -2.35 10.09 2.04
CA GLU A 71 -2.33 9.64 3.44
C GLU A 71 -3.26 8.44 3.67
N GLY A 72 -4.22 8.19 2.77
CA GLY A 72 -5.18 7.13 2.97
C GLY A 72 -6.47 7.33 2.19
N TYR A 73 -7.50 6.57 2.58
CA TYR A 73 -8.82 6.68 1.96
C TYR A 73 -9.94 6.65 3.00
N THR A 74 -11.10 7.17 2.59
CA THR A 74 -12.37 6.99 3.29
C THR A 74 -13.42 6.41 2.36
N VAL A 75 -14.33 5.64 2.91
CA VAL A 75 -15.53 5.14 2.24
C VAL A 75 -16.73 5.52 3.10
N THR A 76 -17.66 6.24 2.51
CA THR A 76 -18.97 6.54 3.14
C THR A 76 -20.05 5.91 2.30
N LYS A 77 -20.87 5.04 2.90
CA LYS A 77 -22.06 4.47 2.30
C LYS A 77 -23.29 5.11 2.94
N THR A 78 -24.17 5.68 2.14
CA THR A 78 -25.45 6.27 2.57
C THR A 78 -26.59 5.61 1.81
N GLY A 79 -27.70 5.41 2.48
CA GLY A 79 -28.84 4.64 1.95
C GLY A 79 -28.62 3.12 2.04
N GLY A 80 -29.73 2.37 1.96
CA GLY A 80 -29.74 0.91 2.10
C GLY A 80 -29.42 0.40 3.51
N ASP A 81 -29.42 -0.92 3.65
CA ASP A 81 -29.29 -1.60 4.96
C ASP A 81 -27.87 -1.56 5.55
N GLU A 82 -26.86 -1.14 4.77
CA GLU A 82 -25.45 -1.12 5.19
C GLU A 82 -24.83 0.28 5.23
N ALA A 83 -25.64 1.29 5.57
CA ALA A 83 -25.08 2.64 5.75
C ALA A 83 -23.92 2.63 6.74
N GLY A 84 -22.77 3.24 6.37
CA GLY A 84 -21.58 3.15 7.20
C GLY A 84 -20.43 4.05 6.75
N PHE A 85 -19.36 3.98 7.54
CA PHE A 85 -18.11 4.69 7.29
C PHE A 85 -16.93 3.74 7.50
N LYS A 86 -15.94 3.84 6.62
CA LYS A 86 -14.65 3.16 6.76
C LYS A 86 -13.54 4.13 6.38
N ALA A 87 -12.44 4.09 7.12
CA ALA A 87 -11.22 4.79 6.74
C ALA A 87 -9.98 3.94 7.02
N GLU A 88 -9.01 4.08 6.17
CA GLU A 88 -7.65 3.59 6.39
C GLU A 88 -6.70 4.76 6.12
N ILE A 89 -5.93 5.15 7.13
CA ILE A 89 -5.08 6.34 7.10
C ILE A 89 -3.70 5.95 7.60
N TYR A 90 -2.68 6.52 7.00
CA TYR A 90 -1.30 6.36 7.40
C TYR A 90 -0.63 7.74 7.57
N ASP A 91 0.00 7.98 8.71
CA ASP A 91 0.64 9.26 9.04
C ASP A 91 2.18 9.22 9.08
N GLY A 92 2.76 8.16 8.55
CA GLY A 92 4.21 7.95 8.57
C GLY A 92 4.71 7.13 9.77
N LYS A 93 3.86 6.90 10.77
CA LYS A 93 4.19 6.12 11.98
C LYS A 93 3.13 5.12 12.37
N ARG A 94 1.87 5.40 12.04
CA ARG A 94 0.72 4.60 12.45
C ARG A 94 -0.24 4.43 11.30
N LYS A 95 -0.86 3.26 11.23
CA LYS A 95 -2.06 3.01 10.44
C LYS A 95 -3.28 3.07 11.34
N TYR A 96 -4.32 3.72 10.85
CA TYR A 96 -5.59 3.91 11.53
C TYR A 96 -6.68 3.25 10.70
N TYR A 97 -7.40 2.33 11.32
CA TYR A 97 -8.56 1.66 10.73
C TYR A 97 -9.78 2.12 11.50
N ILE A 98 -10.65 2.88 10.84
CA ILE A 98 -11.91 3.35 11.41
C ILE A 98 -13.03 2.63 10.70
N THR A 99 -13.89 1.95 11.44
CA THR A 99 -15.03 1.23 10.89
C THR A 99 -16.28 1.58 11.66
N LYS A 100 -17.34 1.93 10.92
CA LYS A 100 -18.70 2.05 11.42
C LYS A 100 -19.66 1.44 10.42
N ASN A 101 -20.35 0.40 10.84
CA ASN A 101 -21.49 -0.20 10.14
C ASN A 101 -22.53 -0.66 11.18
N ALA A 102 -23.50 -1.43 10.78
CA ALA A 102 -24.51 -1.98 11.71
C ALA A 102 -23.92 -2.89 12.79
N GLU A 103 -22.78 -3.56 12.50
CA GLU A 103 -22.18 -4.59 13.36
C GLU A 103 -20.98 -4.06 14.18
N ALA A 104 -20.29 -3.04 13.69
CA ALA A 104 -19.04 -2.55 14.29
C ALA A 104 -18.98 -1.03 14.37
N ASP A 105 -18.44 -0.55 15.48
CA ASP A 105 -18.07 0.85 15.70
C ASP A 105 -16.72 0.88 16.42
N SER A 106 -15.65 0.91 15.66
CA SER A 106 -14.29 0.73 16.18
C SER A 106 -13.27 1.67 15.55
N ILE A 107 -12.28 2.02 16.34
CA ILE A 107 -10.99 2.55 15.86
C ILE A 107 -9.91 1.57 16.29
N GLU A 108 -9.21 1.03 15.31
CA GLU A 108 -8.03 0.21 15.52
C GLU A 108 -6.82 1.01 15.07
N ILE A 109 -5.76 1.01 15.85
CA ILE A 109 -4.55 1.79 15.60
C ILE A 109 -3.37 0.83 15.64
N MET A 110 -2.69 0.69 14.51
CA MET A 110 -1.49 -0.13 14.39
C MET A 110 -0.25 0.77 14.43
N ASP A 111 0.64 0.52 15.37
CA ASP A 111 1.96 1.13 15.38
C ASP A 111 2.85 0.45 14.33
N MET A 112 3.39 1.23 13.41
CA MET A 112 4.19 0.79 12.26
C MET A 112 5.69 0.83 12.57
N MET A 113 6.08 0.65 13.83
CA MET A 113 7.47 0.63 14.26
C MET A 113 8.31 -0.33 13.37
N GLY A 114 9.47 0.12 12.95
CA GLY A 114 10.40 -0.66 12.12
C GLY A 114 10.16 -0.53 10.60
N VAL A 115 9.07 0.11 10.19
CA VAL A 115 8.80 0.35 8.76
C VAL A 115 9.51 1.62 8.31
N LYS A 116 10.23 1.52 7.19
CA LYS A 116 10.68 2.72 6.48
C LYS A 116 9.54 3.29 5.66
N ASN A 117 9.35 4.60 5.67
CA ASN A 117 8.24 5.30 4.99
C ASN A 117 8.11 4.96 3.50
N GLU A 118 9.21 4.58 2.85
CA GLU A 118 9.26 4.20 1.43
C GLU A 118 8.73 2.78 1.16
N SER A 119 8.62 1.96 2.22
CA SER A 119 8.24 0.54 2.12
C SER A 119 6.74 0.27 2.20
N ILE A 120 5.94 1.29 2.50
CA ILE A 120 4.49 1.11 2.52
C ILE A 120 4.02 1.19 1.08
N PRO A 121 3.32 0.14 0.57
CA PRO A 121 2.70 0.20 -0.73
C PRO A 121 1.83 1.46 -0.72
N THR A 122 2.31 2.49 -1.39
CA THR A 122 1.61 3.76 -1.43
C THR A 122 0.21 3.45 -1.96
N MET A 123 -0.81 3.97 -1.32
CA MET A 123 -2.18 4.03 -1.80
C MET A 123 -2.28 4.50 -3.27
N TYR A 124 -1.21 5.04 -3.81
CA TYR A 124 -1.00 5.33 -5.23
C TYR A 124 -1.36 4.20 -6.18
N PHE A 125 -1.15 2.93 -5.80
CA PHE A 125 -1.49 1.81 -6.67
C PHE A 125 -3.00 1.61 -6.74
N VAL A 126 -3.70 1.77 -5.62
CA VAL A 126 -5.18 1.72 -5.57
C VAL A 126 -5.77 2.93 -6.27
N LEU A 127 -5.20 4.11 -6.04
CA LEU A 127 -5.58 5.36 -6.70
C LEU A 127 -5.56 5.26 -8.22
N ASN A 128 -4.53 4.64 -8.78
CA ASN A 128 -4.38 4.57 -10.23
C ASN A 128 -5.23 3.46 -10.86
N ALA A 129 -5.39 2.32 -10.21
CA ALA A 129 -6.10 1.18 -10.78
C ALA A 129 -7.60 1.50 -11.03
N ASP A 130 -8.29 2.06 -10.04
CA ASP A 130 -9.71 2.41 -10.17
C ASP A 130 -9.93 3.58 -11.15
N LEU A 131 -9.06 4.60 -11.10
CA LEU A 131 -9.16 5.79 -11.95
C LEU A 131 -8.92 5.45 -13.42
N PHE A 132 -7.84 4.73 -13.71
CA PHE A 132 -7.43 4.42 -15.08
C PHE A 132 -8.12 3.20 -15.66
N GLY A 133 -8.52 2.23 -14.82
CA GLY A 133 -9.16 1.00 -15.25
C GLY A 133 -10.44 1.28 -16.05
N ALA A 134 -11.40 1.95 -15.45
CA ALA A 134 -12.69 2.22 -16.10
C ALA A 134 -12.56 3.04 -17.40
N LEU A 135 -11.68 4.06 -17.40
CA LEU A 135 -11.48 4.89 -18.60
C LEU A 135 -10.69 4.15 -19.69
N SER A 136 -9.72 3.33 -19.31
CA SER A 136 -8.95 2.49 -20.23
C SER A 136 -9.84 1.45 -20.91
N ASP A 137 -10.69 0.77 -20.15
CA ASP A 137 -11.63 -0.23 -20.68
C ASP A 137 -12.64 0.41 -21.65
N TYR A 138 -13.14 1.59 -21.32
CA TYR A 138 -14.01 2.35 -22.22
C TYR A 138 -13.33 2.64 -23.55
N ILE A 139 -12.11 3.20 -23.52
CA ILE A 139 -11.34 3.54 -24.73
C ILE A 139 -11.01 2.30 -25.55
N TYR A 140 -10.65 1.19 -24.86
CA TYR A 140 -10.35 -0.07 -25.50
C TYR A 140 -11.57 -0.62 -26.26
N ASN A 141 -12.75 -0.64 -25.65
CA ASN A 141 -13.98 -1.11 -26.26
C ASN A 141 -14.39 -0.26 -27.46
N GLU A 142 -14.35 1.08 -27.35
CA GLU A 142 -14.64 1.99 -28.47
C GLU A 142 -13.71 1.75 -29.67
N ARG A 143 -12.41 1.54 -29.41
CA ARG A 143 -11.42 1.32 -30.48
C ARG A 143 -11.57 -0.01 -31.21
N ASN A 144 -12.06 -1.02 -30.51
CA ASN A 144 -12.20 -2.37 -31.06
C ASN A 144 -13.62 -2.70 -31.52
N GLY A 145 -14.56 -1.74 -31.40
CA GLY A 145 -15.95 -1.92 -31.79
C GLY A 145 -16.72 -2.86 -30.85
N TYR A 146 -16.26 -3.01 -29.63
CA TYR A 146 -16.99 -3.75 -28.60
C TYR A 146 -18.09 -2.87 -27.99
N GLU A 147 -19.17 -3.52 -27.57
CA GLU A 147 -20.24 -2.82 -26.88
C GLU A 147 -19.79 -2.31 -25.51
N ASN A 148 -19.95 -1.01 -25.27
CA ASN A 148 -19.77 -0.43 -23.95
C ASN A 148 -21.07 -0.50 -23.17
N PHE A 149 -21.00 -1.00 -21.94
CA PHE A 149 -22.15 -1.08 -21.01
C PHE A 149 -22.50 0.29 -20.41
N PHE A 150 -21.63 1.29 -20.58
CA PHE A 150 -21.79 2.64 -20.05
C PHE A 150 -21.43 3.71 -21.09
N THR A 151 -21.93 4.92 -20.87
CA THR A 151 -21.50 6.13 -21.57
C THR A 151 -20.53 6.92 -20.68
N VAL A 152 -19.56 7.59 -21.28
CA VAL A 152 -18.65 8.48 -20.58
C VAL A 152 -18.96 9.92 -20.95
N ASN A 153 -19.21 10.73 -19.93
CA ASN A 153 -19.43 12.16 -20.07
C ASN A 153 -18.36 12.93 -19.29
N PHE A 154 -17.86 14.00 -19.90
CA PHE A 154 -16.94 14.92 -19.25
C PHE A 154 -17.67 16.23 -18.95
N GLU A 155 -17.59 16.65 -17.70
CA GLU A 155 -18.03 17.95 -17.23
C GLU A 155 -16.84 18.71 -16.66
N LYS A 156 -17.06 19.91 -16.13
CA LYS A 156 -16.00 20.67 -15.48
C LYS A 156 -15.41 19.87 -14.31
N ASP A 157 -14.15 19.45 -14.45
CA ASP A 157 -13.36 18.73 -13.44
C ASP A 157 -14.00 17.40 -12.95
N LYS A 158 -14.85 16.78 -13.82
CA LYS A 158 -15.54 15.50 -13.53
C LYS A 158 -15.51 14.56 -14.72
N ILE A 159 -15.45 13.26 -14.40
CA ILE A 159 -15.67 12.15 -15.33
C ILE A 159 -16.87 11.38 -14.83
N ILE A 160 -17.89 11.21 -15.66
CA ILE A 160 -19.13 10.55 -15.31
C ILE A 160 -19.34 9.35 -16.23
N PHE A 161 -19.42 8.17 -15.63
CA PHE A 161 -19.80 6.92 -16.28
C PHE A 161 -21.26 6.64 -15.92
N ALA A 162 -22.12 6.52 -16.91
CA ALA A 162 -23.52 6.18 -16.72
C ALA A 162 -23.83 4.85 -17.41
N TYR A 163 -24.35 3.88 -16.67
CA TYR A 163 -24.72 2.58 -17.23
C TYR A 163 -25.96 2.73 -18.12
N LYS A 164 -25.94 2.07 -19.29
CA LYS A 164 -27.03 2.19 -20.28
C LYS A 164 -28.31 1.46 -19.87
N THR A 165 -28.19 0.45 -19.03
CA THR A 165 -29.28 -0.48 -18.69
C THR A 165 -29.73 -0.42 -17.24
N GLN A 166 -29.08 0.39 -16.41
CA GLN A 166 -29.32 0.51 -14.99
C GLN A 166 -29.30 1.97 -14.56
N ASP A 167 -30.10 2.32 -13.55
CA ASP A 167 -30.00 3.62 -12.87
C ASP A 167 -28.76 3.63 -11.95
N TYR A 168 -27.58 3.60 -12.58
CA TYR A 168 -26.31 3.59 -11.91
C TYR A 168 -25.34 4.54 -12.58
N THR A 169 -24.73 5.40 -11.76
CA THR A 169 -23.69 6.32 -12.20
C THR A 169 -22.45 6.18 -11.33
N PHE A 170 -21.28 6.34 -11.94
CA PHE A 170 -20.01 6.40 -11.26
C PHE A 170 -19.29 7.69 -11.68
N THR A 171 -19.00 8.56 -10.73
CA THR A 171 -18.38 9.87 -10.97
C THR A 171 -17.02 9.95 -10.31
N ILE A 172 -16.03 10.51 -11.01
CA ILE A 172 -14.68 10.79 -10.48
C ILE A 172 -14.47 12.29 -10.53
N TYR A 173 -14.04 12.91 -9.43
CA TYR A 173 -13.87 14.37 -9.31
C TYR A 173 -12.92 14.75 -8.17
N GLY A 174 -12.66 16.06 -8.01
CA GLY A 174 -11.87 16.61 -6.90
C GLY A 174 -10.38 16.31 -7.01
N PHE A 175 -9.84 16.19 -8.22
CA PHE A 175 -8.43 15.91 -8.49
C PHE A 175 -7.52 16.94 -7.81
N ASN A 176 -6.62 16.47 -6.95
CA ASN A 176 -5.65 17.28 -6.20
C ASN A 176 -6.26 18.34 -5.25
N GLU A 177 -7.57 18.30 -5.05
CA GLU A 177 -8.29 19.23 -4.18
C GLU A 177 -9.02 18.53 -3.04
N THR A 178 -9.03 17.20 -3.07
CA THR A 178 -9.75 16.37 -2.08
C THR A 178 -8.94 16.17 -0.80
N THR A 179 -9.61 16.21 0.33
CA THR A 179 -9.09 15.90 1.66
C THR A 179 -9.89 14.77 2.29
N LEU A 180 -9.30 14.02 3.21
CA LEU A 180 -10.00 12.98 3.96
C LEU A 180 -11.02 13.62 4.91
N GLU A 181 -12.28 13.26 4.75
CA GLU A 181 -13.36 13.69 5.63
C GLU A 181 -13.58 12.62 6.71
N ILE A 182 -13.13 12.90 7.93
CA ILE A 182 -13.31 12.03 9.08
C ILE A 182 -14.50 12.56 9.92
N PRO A 183 -15.53 11.75 10.19
CA PRO A 183 -16.65 12.15 11.04
C PRO A 183 -16.20 12.64 12.40
N ASP A 184 -16.87 13.64 12.97
CA ASP A 184 -16.50 14.30 14.21
C ASP A 184 -16.28 13.32 15.37
N LYS A 185 -17.06 12.26 15.42
CA LYS A 185 -16.94 11.20 16.43
C LYS A 185 -15.56 10.54 16.47
N TYR A 186 -14.82 10.56 15.36
CA TYR A 186 -13.52 9.87 15.21
C TYR A 186 -12.35 10.85 15.07
N LYS A 187 -12.54 12.16 15.14
CA LYS A 187 -11.48 13.15 14.92
C LYS A 187 -10.30 13.04 15.91
N ASP A 188 -10.52 12.41 17.06
CA ASP A 188 -9.50 12.16 18.07
C ASP A 188 -8.60 10.93 17.78
N TYR A 189 -8.79 10.25 16.65
CA TYR A 189 -8.09 9.00 16.32
C TYR A 189 -6.55 9.12 16.44
N LYS A 190 -5.97 10.25 16.06
CA LYS A 190 -4.51 10.46 16.13
C LYS A 190 -3.98 10.54 17.56
N THR A 191 -4.81 10.87 18.54
CA THR A 191 -4.42 11.03 19.95
C THR A 191 -4.57 9.74 20.76
N ARG A 192 -5.23 8.74 20.22
CA ARG A 192 -5.44 7.45 20.89
C ARG A 192 -4.17 6.61 20.89
N LYS A 193 -4.06 5.73 21.88
CA LYS A 193 -2.95 4.77 21.95
C LYS A 193 -3.09 3.71 20.85
N ALA A 194 -1.97 3.18 20.38
CA ALA A 194 -1.96 2.03 19.49
C ALA A 194 -2.65 0.84 20.19
N THR A 195 -3.47 0.14 19.43
CA THR A 195 -4.20 -1.07 19.85
C THR A 195 -3.54 -2.33 19.34
N LYS A 196 -2.70 -2.18 18.31
CA LYS A 196 -1.91 -3.24 17.68
C LYS A 196 -0.51 -2.74 17.33
N TYR A 197 0.37 -3.70 17.13
CA TYR A 197 1.71 -3.46 16.58
C TYR A 197 1.86 -4.23 15.29
N LEU A 198 2.58 -3.64 14.33
CA LEU A 198 2.91 -4.31 13.09
C LEU A 198 3.80 -5.53 13.33
N ALA A 199 4.85 -5.34 14.14
CA ALA A 199 5.75 -6.41 14.53
C ALA A 199 5.22 -7.17 15.74
N SER A 200 5.40 -8.47 15.74
CA SER A 200 5.05 -9.37 16.85
C SER A 200 6.31 -9.78 17.58
N PHE A 201 6.18 -9.91 18.92
CA PHE A 201 7.27 -10.30 19.81
C PHE A 201 6.74 -11.28 20.87
N GLU A 202 7.64 -12.12 21.37
CA GLU A 202 7.39 -13.00 22.50
C GLU A 202 8.48 -12.84 23.57
N ASP A 203 8.13 -13.07 24.84
CA ASP A 203 9.12 -13.05 25.94
C ASP A 203 10.05 -14.28 25.84
N VAL A 204 11.34 -14.04 25.90
CA VAL A 204 12.39 -15.09 25.96
C VAL A 204 13.39 -14.77 27.06
N GLU A 205 14.28 -15.69 27.38
CA GLU A 205 15.34 -15.45 28.34
C GLU A 205 16.24 -14.27 27.86
N GLY A 206 16.35 -13.26 28.70
CA GLY A 206 17.18 -12.08 28.43
C GLY A 206 16.53 -10.97 27.61
N GLY A 207 15.24 -11.11 27.20
CA GLY A 207 14.53 -10.04 26.47
C GLY A 207 13.34 -10.51 25.66
N LEU A 208 13.29 -10.11 24.40
CA LEU A 208 12.24 -10.46 23.44
C LEU A 208 12.80 -11.17 22.22
N ALA A 209 12.03 -12.08 21.67
CA ALA A 209 12.22 -12.58 20.32
C ALA A 209 11.24 -11.89 19.36
N PHE A 210 11.74 -11.45 18.22
CA PHE A 210 10.93 -11.00 17.10
C PHE A 210 10.33 -12.24 16.41
N THR A 211 8.99 -12.25 16.26
CA THR A 211 8.26 -13.43 15.73
C THR A 211 7.64 -13.20 14.36
N GLY A 212 7.67 -11.95 13.86
CA GLY A 212 7.20 -11.64 12.50
C GLY A 212 6.52 -10.28 12.37
N VAL A 213 5.96 -10.04 11.19
CA VAL A 213 5.14 -8.86 10.86
C VAL A 213 3.74 -9.29 10.41
N ASN A 214 2.74 -8.45 10.71
CA ASN A 214 1.33 -8.77 10.51
C ASN A 214 0.77 -8.28 9.16
N GLU A 215 1.56 -7.53 8.38
CA GLU A 215 1.18 -7.01 7.05
C GLU A 215 2.33 -7.16 6.04
N TRP A 216 2.00 -7.05 4.73
CA TRP A 216 3.00 -6.96 3.68
C TRP A 216 3.78 -5.66 3.76
N ILE A 217 5.11 -5.78 3.83
CA ILE A 217 6.04 -4.66 3.87
C ILE A 217 7.20 -4.97 2.97
N ASP A 218 7.63 -4.01 2.16
CA ASP A 218 8.80 -4.22 1.31
C ASP A 218 10.08 -4.17 2.14
N GLU A 219 10.19 -3.26 3.11
CA GLU A 219 11.39 -3.11 3.94
C GLU A 219 11.03 -2.95 5.42
N PHE A 220 11.66 -3.76 6.28
CA PHE A 220 11.47 -3.74 7.72
C PHE A 220 12.80 -3.71 8.47
N VAL A 221 12.87 -2.89 9.52
CA VAL A 221 14.01 -2.84 10.45
C VAL A 221 13.56 -3.39 11.79
N ILE A 222 14.10 -4.53 12.22
CA ILE A 222 13.84 -5.07 13.55
C ILE A 222 14.36 -4.06 14.58
N PRO A 223 13.52 -3.56 15.50
CA PRO A 223 13.98 -2.62 16.52
C PRO A 223 14.90 -3.31 17.53
N GLU A 224 15.90 -2.59 18.03
CA GLU A 224 16.77 -3.10 19.12
C GLU A 224 16.02 -3.28 20.44
N LYS A 225 14.96 -2.49 20.63
CA LYS A 225 14.12 -2.51 21.84
C LYS A 225 12.64 -2.42 21.46
N PHE A 226 11.81 -3.14 22.20
CA PHE A 226 10.37 -3.02 22.10
C PHE A 226 9.77 -3.00 23.52
N ASP A 227 8.91 -2.03 23.78
CA ASP A 227 8.29 -1.78 25.10
C ASP A 227 9.29 -1.77 26.28
N GLY A 228 10.48 -1.17 26.03
CA GLY A 228 11.57 -1.04 27.01
C GLY A 228 12.44 -2.28 27.21
N LYS A 229 12.10 -3.44 26.61
CA LYS A 229 12.88 -4.67 26.64
C LYS A 229 13.78 -4.76 25.39
N ASP A 230 14.95 -5.36 25.56
CA ASP A 230 15.88 -5.63 24.45
C ASP A 230 15.32 -6.74 23.55
N VAL A 231 15.42 -6.56 22.23
CA VAL A 231 15.12 -7.62 21.26
C VAL A 231 16.42 -8.39 21.01
N VAL A 232 16.47 -9.62 21.50
CA VAL A 232 17.70 -10.43 21.57
C VAL A 232 17.68 -11.65 20.68
N ALA A 233 16.50 -12.03 20.17
CA ALA A 233 16.34 -13.20 19.33
C ALA A 233 15.37 -12.97 18.17
N ILE A 234 15.44 -13.85 17.19
CA ILE A 234 14.46 -14.00 16.12
C ILE A 234 13.94 -15.43 16.20
N ASN A 235 12.61 -15.58 16.33
CA ASN A 235 11.94 -16.88 16.32
C ASN A 235 10.68 -16.75 15.45
N LEU A 236 10.78 -16.99 14.15
CA LEU A 236 9.64 -16.87 13.28
C LEU A 236 8.64 -17.98 13.52
N VAL A 237 7.50 -17.62 14.07
CA VAL A 237 6.30 -18.43 14.05
C VAL A 237 5.64 -18.25 12.69
N GLU A 238 5.03 -19.29 12.14
CA GLU A 238 4.48 -19.37 10.77
C GLU A 238 4.02 -18.05 10.15
N GLY A 239 4.47 -17.73 8.93
CA GLY A 239 3.88 -16.68 8.08
C GLY A 239 4.70 -15.43 7.83
N PHE A 240 6.03 -15.44 7.96
CA PHE A 240 6.88 -14.30 7.57
C PHE A 240 7.02 -14.13 6.03
N TYR A 241 5.98 -14.43 5.28
CA TYR A 241 5.98 -14.26 3.81
C TYR A 241 5.77 -12.81 3.36
N LYS A 242 6.01 -11.82 4.24
CA LYS A 242 5.50 -10.47 4.02
C LYS A 242 6.55 -9.37 3.95
N CYS A 243 7.85 -9.70 3.98
CA CYS A 243 8.92 -8.71 3.92
C CYS A 243 9.97 -9.12 2.89
N LYS A 244 10.28 -8.24 1.92
CA LYS A 244 11.34 -8.52 0.94
C LYS A 244 12.72 -8.23 1.50
N LYS A 245 12.86 -7.13 2.24
CA LYS A 245 14.12 -6.67 2.79
C LYS A 245 14.04 -6.50 4.29
N ILE A 246 14.96 -7.11 5.03
CA ILE A 246 15.01 -6.99 6.48
C ILE A 246 16.37 -6.48 6.94
N THR A 247 16.35 -5.62 7.98
CA THR A 247 17.56 -5.21 8.70
C THR A 247 17.51 -5.77 10.11
N ILE A 248 18.54 -6.55 10.46
CA ILE A 248 18.73 -7.22 11.74
C ILE A 248 19.64 -6.38 12.62
N PRO A 249 19.25 -5.99 13.84
CA PRO A 249 20.04 -5.17 14.73
C PRO A 249 21.16 -5.97 15.42
N VAL A 250 22.16 -5.27 15.92
CA VAL A 250 23.30 -5.86 16.63
C VAL A 250 22.95 -6.52 17.97
N SER A 251 21.77 -6.22 18.50
CA SER A 251 21.24 -6.82 19.74
C SER A 251 20.90 -8.29 19.62
N ILE A 252 20.69 -8.79 18.40
CA ILE A 252 20.33 -10.19 18.15
C ILE A 252 21.52 -11.11 18.47
N LYS A 253 21.25 -12.11 19.32
CA LYS A 253 22.21 -13.15 19.76
C LYS A 253 21.85 -14.53 19.25
N LYS A 254 20.57 -14.76 18.93
CA LYS A 254 20.06 -16.04 18.48
C LYS A 254 19.03 -15.88 17.37
N ILE A 255 19.09 -16.75 16.37
CA ILE A 255 18.05 -16.88 15.33
C ILE A 255 17.62 -18.33 15.32
N GLU A 256 16.37 -18.56 15.74
CA GLU A 256 15.72 -19.88 15.69
C GLU A 256 15.05 -20.10 14.35
N ARG A 257 14.97 -21.35 13.92
CA ARG A 257 14.39 -21.74 12.63
C ARG A 257 14.96 -20.91 11.46
N PHE A 258 16.27 -20.80 11.46
CA PHE A 258 16.98 -19.92 10.52
C PHE A 258 16.65 -20.21 9.06
N SER A 259 16.44 -21.48 8.68
CA SER A 259 16.04 -21.87 7.33
C SER A 259 14.70 -21.24 6.90
N ASN A 260 13.73 -21.16 7.79
CA ASN A 260 12.43 -20.56 7.51
C ASN A 260 12.55 -19.04 7.34
N PHE A 261 13.29 -18.39 8.24
CA PHE A 261 13.59 -16.97 8.15
C PHE A 261 14.27 -16.63 6.83
N PHE A 262 15.28 -17.40 6.47
CA PHE A 262 16.09 -17.22 5.29
C PHE A 262 15.31 -17.44 3.99
N GLY A 263 14.38 -18.38 3.98
CA GLY A 263 13.51 -18.67 2.83
C GLY A 263 12.49 -17.57 2.52
N SER A 264 12.16 -16.77 3.53
CA SER A 264 11.04 -15.83 3.50
C SER A 264 11.44 -14.38 3.18
N VAL A 265 12.76 -14.10 3.06
CA VAL A 265 13.30 -12.76 2.85
C VAL A 265 14.20 -12.76 1.61
N ASP A 266 14.04 -11.77 0.73
CA ASP A 266 14.86 -11.66 -0.48
C ASP A 266 16.26 -11.09 -0.17
N GLU A 267 16.32 -10.05 0.68
CA GLU A 267 17.54 -9.33 1.05
C GLU A 267 17.68 -9.21 2.57
N MET A 268 18.85 -9.58 3.10
CA MET A 268 19.17 -9.46 4.51
C MET A 268 20.33 -8.50 4.76
N TYR A 269 20.10 -7.58 5.68
CA TYR A 269 21.09 -6.64 6.18
C TYR A 269 21.29 -6.87 7.67
N TYR A 270 22.55 -6.85 8.10
CA TYR A 270 22.91 -6.89 9.51
C TYR A 270 23.58 -5.58 9.90
N ALA A 271 23.11 -4.93 10.94
CA ALA A 271 23.61 -3.63 11.38
C ALA A 271 25.01 -3.68 12.02
N GLY A 272 25.58 -4.87 12.21
CA GLY A 272 26.91 -5.11 12.75
C GLY A 272 27.91 -5.59 11.71
N THR A 273 29.07 -6.03 12.19
CA THR A 273 30.17 -6.58 11.38
C THR A 273 30.00 -8.06 11.08
N MET A 274 30.70 -8.59 10.07
CA MET A 274 30.74 -10.02 9.78
C MET A 274 31.19 -10.85 11.00
N LYS A 275 32.13 -10.35 11.81
CA LYS A 275 32.57 -11.02 13.04
C LYS A 275 31.42 -11.12 14.06
N GLN A 276 30.60 -10.09 14.19
CA GLN A 276 29.44 -10.09 15.08
C GLN A 276 28.35 -11.01 14.55
N TRP A 277 28.11 -11.02 13.23
CA TRP A 277 27.17 -11.95 12.62
C TRP A 277 27.54 -13.41 12.90
N ASN A 278 28.81 -13.77 12.70
CA ASN A 278 29.31 -15.12 12.93
C ASN A 278 29.26 -15.57 14.41
N ALA A 279 29.02 -14.66 15.33
CA ALA A 279 28.84 -14.96 16.75
C ALA A 279 27.35 -15.20 17.13
N ILE A 280 26.40 -14.98 16.19
CA ILE A 280 25.00 -15.26 16.41
C ILE A 280 24.78 -16.78 16.40
N GLU A 281 24.05 -17.29 17.41
CA GLU A 281 23.62 -18.68 17.46
C GLU A 281 22.52 -18.90 16.42
N LEU A 282 22.74 -19.79 15.46
CA LEU A 282 21.78 -20.18 14.45
C LEU A 282 21.30 -21.60 14.72
N THR A 283 20.00 -21.78 14.88
CA THR A 283 19.38 -23.12 15.00
C THR A 283 18.59 -23.44 13.73
N GLU A 284 18.48 -24.75 13.40
CA GLU A 284 17.84 -25.22 12.16
C GLU A 284 18.40 -24.47 10.92
N SER A 285 19.74 -24.46 10.81
CA SER A 285 20.45 -23.62 9.84
C SER A 285 20.62 -24.24 8.45
N GLU A 286 19.96 -25.35 8.16
CA GLU A 286 19.97 -25.94 6.82
C GLU A 286 19.29 -24.99 5.83
N VAL A 287 20.00 -24.55 4.81
CA VAL A 287 19.44 -23.66 3.78
C VAL A 287 19.37 -24.35 2.43
N TYR A 288 18.28 -24.10 1.71
CA TYR A 288 18.01 -24.73 0.40
C TYR A 288 18.67 -24.00 -0.78
N SER A 289 19.16 -22.80 -0.57
CA SER A 289 19.82 -21.97 -1.59
C SER A 289 20.85 -21.08 -0.95
N ASP A 290 21.91 -20.74 -1.68
CA ASP A 290 22.88 -19.75 -1.25
C ASP A 290 22.20 -18.39 -1.05
N LYS A 291 22.59 -17.72 0.04
CA LYS A 291 22.09 -16.39 0.38
C LYS A 291 23.22 -15.52 0.90
N THR A 292 23.03 -14.22 0.78
CA THR A 292 23.99 -13.24 1.27
C THR A 292 23.39 -12.41 2.39
N VAL A 293 24.15 -12.23 3.46
CA VAL A 293 23.87 -11.27 4.53
C VAL A 293 24.83 -10.11 4.41
N HIS A 294 24.30 -8.92 4.17
CA HIS A 294 25.07 -7.68 4.03
C HIS A 294 25.38 -7.09 5.41
N CYS A 295 26.63 -7.15 5.83
CA CYS A 295 27.12 -6.56 7.07
C CYS A 295 27.77 -5.19 6.81
N THR A 296 28.11 -4.45 7.87
CA THR A 296 28.71 -3.10 7.73
C THR A 296 30.12 -3.10 7.15
N ASP A 297 30.82 -4.23 7.23
CA ASP A 297 32.23 -4.39 6.79
C ASP A 297 32.39 -5.44 5.68
N GLY A 298 31.33 -5.93 5.09
CA GLY A 298 31.34 -6.89 3.98
C GLY A 298 30.16 -7.84 4.00
N ASP A 299 30.25 -8.89 3.20
CA ASP A 299 29.16 -9.85 3.00
C ASP A 299 29.50 -11.22 3.59
N VAL A 300 28.52 -11.84 4.24
CA VAL A 300 28.59 -13.24 4.67
C VAL A 300 27.73 -14.08 3.73
N VAL A 301 28.34 -15.00 3.02
CA VAL A 301 27.64 -15.95 2.16
C VAL A 301 27.34 -17.22 2.96
N ILE A 302 26.05 -17.54 3.05
CA ILE A 302 25.57 -18.79 3.67
C ILE A 302 25.28 -19.74 2.54
N THR A 303 26.06 -20.82 2.47
CA THR A 303 25.95 -21.78 1.39
C THR A 303 24.94 -22.88 1.72
N LYS A 304 24.28 -23.36 0.67
CA LYS A 304 23.40 -24.53 0.75
C LYS A 304 24.15 -25.73 1.31
N ASN A 305 23.59 -26.35 2.32
CA ASN A 305 24.07 -27.65 2.87
C ASN A 305 23.40 -28.80 2.17
#